data_5d12cd5660f51387e1544bb9d9a2f51d
#
_entry.id   5d12cd5660f51387e1544bb9d9a2f51d
#
_cell.length_a   1.000
_cell.length_b   1.000
_cell.length_c   1.000
_cell.angle_alpha   90.00
_cell.angle_beta   90.00
_cell.angle_gamma   90.00
#
_symmetry.space_group_name_H-M   'P 1'
#
loop_
_entity.id
_entity.type
_entity.pdbx_description
1 polymer ?
#
loop_
_entity_poly.entity_id
_entity_poly.type
_entity_poly.pdbx_seq_one_letter_code
_entity_poly.pdbx_strand_id
1 'polypeptide(L)'
;MPDAYNSRIAVYDLSNRSLRVVYEGEGIIEAPNWSRDGAFLLVNQNGDLFRLPLSDARLSRVALEGASYACNNDHDLSPDGQRLAFSASTPDSPASRVFVANADGSAVRLVTPAAPSYFHGWSPEGTRLAFVAERGDGKFELYEVDATGGAERRLTSAGGYDDGPEYSPDGRFIYFNSNRSGKWAIWRMPASGAGPADRLAQQITNDAREDWFPHLSPDGKSLVVLSFPPGTEGHDDRIAGMQLRLLPAPGDHVERAAIETLLEFFGGQGSINVNSWSPDSRSFAFVMYEPVRS
;
A
#
# COMPACT_ATOMS: atom_id res chain seq x y z
N MET A 1 -3.11 -24.74 -3.77
CA MET A 1 -2.48 -23.87 -2.77
C MET A 1 -2.77 -24.42 -1.39
N PRO A 2 -1.94 -24.20 -0.36
CA PRO A 2 -2.30 -24.61 1.01
C PRO A 2 -3.56 -23.85 1.44
N ASP A 3 -4.45 -24.56 2.16
CA ASP A 3 -5.75 -24.00 2.59
C ASP A 3 -5.63 -23.03 3.78
N ALA A 4 -4.46 -22.98 4.43
CA ALA A 4 -4.20 -22.13 5.60
C ALA A 4 -2.75 -21.62 5.64
N TYR A 5 -2.56 -20.45 6.26
CA TYR A 5 -1.27 -19.82 6.48
C TYR A 5 -1.15 -19.35 7.93
N ASN A 6 0.07 -19.28 8.42
CA ASN A 6 0.45 -18.46 9.56
C ASN A 6 1.14 -17.21 9.06
N SER A 7 0.95 -16.09 9.76
CA SER A 7 1.56 -14.82 9.44
C SER A 7 2.63 -14.45 10.47
N ARG A 8 3.75 -13.95 9.98
CA ARG A 8 4.84 -13.39 10.78
C ARG A 8 5.04 -11.94 10.40
N ILE A 9 4.66 -11.01 11.27
CA ILE A 9 4.93 -9.59 11.08
C ILE A 9 6.36 -9.32 11.54
N ALA A 10 7.16 -8.75 10.66
CA ALA A 10 8.56 -8.45 10.92
C ALA A 10 8.86 -6.97 10.67
N VAL A 11 9.86 -6.47 11.37
CA VAL A 11 10.48 -5.16 11.16
C VAL A 11 11.88 -5.37 10.64
N TYR A 12 12.19 -4.72 9.54
CA TYR A 12 13.54 -4.67 8.98
C TYR A 12 14.18 -3.32 9.32
N ASP A 13 15.33 -3.34 9.99
CA ASP A 13 16.10 -2.16 10.36
C ASP A 13 17.24 -1.97 9.34
N LEU A 14 17.20 -0.86 8.60
CA LEU A 14 18.19 -0.54 7.57
C LEU A 14 19.56 -0.16 8.14
N SER A 15 19.61 0.37 9.37
CA SER A 15 20.85 0.87 9.96
C SER A 15 21.83 -0.24 10.29
N ASN A 16 21.34 -1.41 10.68
CA ASN A 16 22.12 -2.58 11.06
C ASN A 16 21.81 -3.83 10.22
N ARG A 17 20.92 -3.71 9.24
CA ARG A 17 20.51 -4.81 8.35
C ARG A 17 19.92 -6.01 9.10
N SER A 18 19.15 -5.75 10.16
CA SER A 18 18.57 -6.81 10.98
C SER A 18 17.07 -6.94 10.78
N LEU A 19 16.60 -8.19 10.91
CA LEU A 19 15.21 -8.57 10.89
C LEU A 19 14.77 -8.96 12.30
N ARG A 20 13.66 -8.40 12.78
CA ARG A 20 13.02 -8.76 14.03
C ARG A 20 11.55 -9.09 13.81
N VAL A 21 11.15 -10.32 14.13
CA VAL A 21 9.73 -10.70 14.17
C VAL A 21 9.11 -10.04 15.40
N VAL A 22 8.01 -9.31 15.18
CA VAL A 22 7.29 -8.57 16.23
C VAL A 22 5.96 -9.22 16.59
N TYR A 23 5.43 -10.10 15.72
CA TYR A 23 4.21 -10.85 15.96
C TYR A 23 4.19 -12.13 15.11
N GLU A 24 3.65 -13.20 15.67
CA GLU A 24 3.32 -14.44 14.96
C GLU A 24 1.88 -14.83 15.30
N GLY A 25 1.10 -15.22 14.31
CA GLY A 25 -0.30 -15.59 14.49
C GLY A 25 -0.84 -16.46 13.38
N GLU A 26 -1.93 -17.14 13.69
CA GLU A 26 -2.66 -17.98 12.75
C GLU A 26 -3.45 -17.10 11.76
N GLY A 27 -3.63 -17.64 10.56
CA GLY A 27 -4.38 -16.97 9.49
C GLY A 27 -3.55 -15.92 8.75
N ILE A 28 -4.22 -15.22 7.86
CA ILE A 28 -3.65 -14.21 6.99
C ILE A 28 -3.79 -12.85 7.68
N ILE A 29 -2.66 -12.24 8.02
CA ILE A 29 -2.57 -10.85 8.46
C ILE A 29 -1.85 -10.08 7.35
N GLU A 30 -2.31 -8.87 7.03
CA GLU A 30 -1.85 -8.13 5.86
C GLU A 30 -1.58 -6.65 6.17
N ALA A 31 -0.75 -6.03 5.32
CA ALA A 31 -0.60 -4.59 5.18
C ALA A 31 -0.27 -3.87 6.49
N PRO A 32 0.86 -4.16 7.14
CA PRO A 32 1.24 -3.45 8.35
C PRO A 32 1.53 -1.98 8.02
N ASN A 33 0.74 -1.07 8.56
CA ASN A 33 0.93 0.37 8.45
C ASN A 33 1.39 0.94 9.78
N TRP A 34 2.51 1.66 9.80
CA TRP A 34 3.10 2.17 11.04
C TRP A 34 2.40 3.46 11.51
N SER A 35 2.01 3.50 12.79
CA SER A 35 1.46 4.72 13.39
C SER A 35 2.46 5.88 13.38
N ARG A 36 1.96 7.11 13.25
CA ARG A 36 2.79 8.30 13.11
C ARG A 36 3.62 8.63 14.36
N ASP A 37 3.21 8.13 15.53
CA ASP A 37 3.95 8.19 16.79
C ASP A 37 4.94 7.03 17.01
N GLY A 38 4.95 6.06 16.09
CA GLY A 38 5.81 4.88 16.16
C GLY A 38 5.35 3.81 17.15
N ALA A 39 4.19 3.94 17.77
CA ALA A 39 3.78 3.09 18.90
C ALA A 39 3.19 1.74 18.48
N PHE A 40 2.54 1.65 17.31
CA PHE A 40 1.85 0.44 16.87
C PHE A 40 1.88 0.29 15.34
N LEU A 41 1.55 -0.90 14.90
CA LEU A 41 1.19 -1.19 13.51
C LEU A 41 -0.33 -1.36 13.40
N LEU A 42 -0.93 -0.77 12.36
CA LEU A 42 -2.28 -1.08 11.93
C LEU A 42 -2.19 -2.21 10.91
N VAL A 43 -3.03 -3.23 11.03
CA VAL A 43 -3.03 -4.40 10.14
C VAL A 43 -4.45 -4.83 9.81
N ASN A 44 -4.63 -5.55 8.71
CA ASN A 44 -5.88 -6.20 8.36
C ASN A 44 -5.82 -7.70 8.70
N GLN A 45 -6.92 -8.25 9.20
CA GLN A 45 -7.13 -9.69 9.33
C GLN A 45 -8.62 -10.03 9.19
N ASN A 46 -8.97 -10.95 8.29
CA ASN A 46 -10.35 -11.44 8.11
C ASN A 46 -11.40 -10.33 7.88
N GLY A 47 -11.03 -9.25 7.22
CA GLY A 47 -11.92 -8.13 6.95
C GLY A 47 -12.05 -7.11 8.08
N ASP A 48 -11.35 -7.30 9.18
CA ASP A 48 -11.26 -6.35 10.28
C ASP A 48 -9.89 -5.68 10.36
N LEU A 49 -9.85 -4.47 10.90
CA LEU A 49 -8.60 -3.75 11.19
C LEU A 49 -8.21 -3.92 12.66
N PHE A 50 -6.92 -4.08 12.91
CA PHE A 50 -6.35 -4.28 14.25
C PHE A 50 -5.16 -3.37 14.47
N ARG A 51 -4.98 -2.92 15.71
CA ARG A 51 -3.74 -2.32 16.19
C ARG A 51 -2.89 -3.39 16.85
N LEU A 52 -1.61 -3.39 16.50
CA LEU A 52 -0.58 -4.20 17.12
C LEU A 52 0.44 -3.28 17.80
N PRO A 53 0.33 -3.02 19.11
CA PRO A 53 1.34 -2.27 19.84
C PRO A 53 2.70 -2.97 19.78
N LEU A 54 3.76 -2.23 19.44
CA LEU A 54 5.11 -2.81 19.35
C LEU A 54 5.72 -3.17 20.72
N SER A 55 5.12 -2.66 21.79
CA SER A 55 5.53 -2.95 23.18
C SER A 55 4.85 -4.18 23.79
N ASP A 56 3.71 -4.64 23.25
CA ASP A 56 2.88 -5.70 23.88
C ASP A 56 2.41 -6.77 22.87
N ALA A 57 2.83 -6.75 21.64
CA ALA A 57 2.54 -7.79 20.62
C ALA A 57 1.13 -8.43 20.70
N ARG A 58 0.09 -7.65 21.06
CA ARG A 58 -1.28 -8.10 21.25
C ARG A 58 -2.22 -7.35 20.32
N LEU A 59 -2.87 -8.07 19.39
CA LEU A 59 -3.85 -7.47 18.48
C LEU A 59 -5.07 -6.94 19.23
N SER A 60 -5.46 -5.71 18.96
CA SER A 60 -6.71 -5.10 19.41
C SER A 60 -7.51 -4.59 18.22
N ARG A 61 -8.76 -5.04 18.10
CA ARG A 61 -9.63 -4.68 16.98
C ARG A 61 -9.97 -3.20 17.00
N VAL A 62 -9.91 -2.54 15.84
CA VAL A 62 -10.47 -1.20 15.64
C VAL A 62 -11.97 -1.34 15.38
N ALA A 63 -12.79 -0.82 16.27
CA ALA A 63 -14.24 -0.87 16.13
C ALA A 63 -14.72 0.22 15.17
N LEU A 64 -14.93 -0.13 13.91
CA LEU A 64 -15.48 0.81 12.93
C LEU A 64 -16.97 1.05 13.20
N GLU A 65 -17.34 2.34 13.36
CA GLU A 65 -18.70 2.75 13.68
C GLU A 65 -19.61 2.69 12.44
N GLY A 66 -20.86 2.27 12.61
CA GLY A 66 -21.90 2.29 11.59
C GLY A 66 -22.18 0.91 10.99
N ALA A 67 -21.86 0.69 9.73
CA ALA A 67 -22.19 -0.56 9.03
C ALA A 67 -21.21 -1.70 9.35
N SER A 68 -21.50 -2.90 8.85
CA SER A 68 -20.53 -3.97 8.79
C SER A 68 -19.59 -3.71 7.59
N TYR A 69 -18.32 -3.61 7.85
CA TYR A 69 -17.28 -3.42 6.84
C TYR A 69 -16.46 -4.68 6.70
N ALA A 70 -16.25 -5.16 5.48
CA ALA A 70 -15.25 -6.15 5.16
C ALA A 70 -14.06 -5.41 4.51
N CYS A 71 -13.13 -4.98 5.36
CA CYS A 71 -11.95 -4.25 4.93
C CYS A 71 -11.00 -5.18 4.16
N ASN A 72 -10.41 -4.66 3.10
CA ASN A 72 -9.27 -5.29 2.45
C ASN A 72 -7.95 -4.76 3.05
N ASN A 73 -6.83 -5.01 2.38
CA ASN A 73 -5.49 -4.61 2.81
C ASN A 73 -5.11 -3.16 2.46
N ASP A 74 -6.05 -2.35 1.95
CA ASP A 74 -5.81 -0.94 1.61
C ASP A 74 -6.27 -0.03 2.74
N HIS A 75 -5.38 0.32 3.63
CA HIS A 75 -5.66 1.22 4.75
C HIS A 75 -4.41 2.01 5.16
N ASP A 76 -4.58 3.24 5.61
CA ASP A 76 -3.48 4.06 6.15
C ASP A 76 -4.02 5.14 7.09
N LEU A 77 -3.20 5.49 8.08
CA LEU A 77 -3.44 6.65 8.93
C LEU A 77 -3.05 7.94 8.20
N SER A 78 -3.86 9.00 8.38
CA SER A 78 -3.52 10.32 7.86
C SER A 78 -2.16 10.82 8.36
N PRO A 79 -1.51 11.78 7.68
CA PRO A 79 -0.21 12.30 8.09
C PRO A 79 -0.17 12.85 9.53
N ASP A 80 -1.28 13.37 10.03
CA ASP A 80 -1.45 13.84 11.41
C ASP A 80 -1.81 12.71 12.41
N GLY A 81 -2.03 11.47 11.91
CA GLY A 81 -2.42 10.32 12.72
C GLY A 81 -3.83 10.36 13.30
N GLN A 82 -4.66 11.37 12.96
CA GLN A 82 -5.98 11.56 13.56
C GLN A 82 -7.10 10.86 12.81
N ARG A 83 -6.89 10.52 11.55
CA ARG A 83 -7.87 9.87 10.68
C ARG A 83 -7.31 8.57 10.11
N LEU A 84 -8.21 7.72 9.70
CA LEU A 84 -7.97 6.43 9.05
C LEU A 84 -8.72 6.43 7.71
N ALA A 85 -8.03 6.20 6.60
CA ALA A 85 -8.66 5.85 5.33
C ALA A 85 -8.55 4.35 5.11
N PHE A 86 -9.57 3.74 4.54
CA PHE A 86 -9.60 2.30 4.26
C PHE A 86 -10.56 1.97 3.12
N SER A 87 -10.30 0.88 2.45
CA SER A 87 -11.20 0.28 1.46
C SER A 87 -11.97 -0.88 2.08
N ALA A 88 -13.26 -0.94 1.80
CA ALA A 88 -14.10 -2.02 2.29
C ALA A 88 -15.29 -2.28 1.35
N SER A 89 -15.74 -3.53 1.33
CA SER A 89 -17.10 -3.88 0.91
C SER A 89 -18.07 -3.78 2.08
N THR A 90 -19.33 -3.61 1.77
CA THR A 90 -20.42 -3.49 2.73
C THR A 90 -21.61 -4.33 2.27
N PRO A 91 -22.60 -4.66 3.10
CA PRO A 91 -23.75 -5.47 2.69
C PRO A 91 -24.53 -4.92 1.48
N ASP A 92 -24.51 -3.61 1.27
CA ASP A 92 -25.15 -2.93 0.14
C ASP A 92 -24.25 -2.78 -1.09
N SER A 93 -22.92 -3.03 -0.96
CA SER A 93 -21.95 -2.96 -2.05
C SER A 93 -20.89 -4.06 -1.91
N PRO A 94 -20.95 -5.13 -2.69
CA PRO A 94 -19.93 -6.18 -2.67
C PRO A 94 -18.57 -5.73 -3.24
N ALA A 95 -18.55 -4.68 -4.06
CA ALA A 95 -17.32 -4.06 -4.55
C ALA A 95 -16.81 -3.02 -3.56
N SER A 96 -15.49 -2.95 -3.38
CA SER A 96 -14.84 -2.03 -2.46
C SER A 96 -15.11 -0.56 -2.80
N ARG A 97 -15.28 0.23 -1.75
CA ARG A 97 -15.36 1.69 -1.76
C ARG A 97 -14.41 2.26 -0.72
N VAL A 98 -14.00 3.50 -0.89
CA VAL A 98 -13.11 4.17 0.05
C VAL A 98 -13.91 4.91 1.12
N PHE A 99 -13.48 4.72 2.37
CA PHE A 99 -14.04 5.34 3.57
C PHE A 99 -12.96 6.10 4.34
N VAL A 100 -13.38 7.09 5.11
CA VAL A 100 -12.55 7.79 6.11
C VAL A 100 -13.27 7.76 7.44
N ALA A 101 -12.52 7.51 8.50
CA ALA A 101 -12.96 7.54 9.89
C ALA A 101 -12.00 8.36 10.75
N ASN A 102 -12.36 8.63 12.00
CA ASN A 102 -11.37 8.98 13.02
C ASN A 102 -10.44 7.78 13.24
N ALA A 103 -9.23 8.02 13.71
CA ALA A 103 -8.24 6.96 13.92
C ALA A 103 -8.70 5.88 14.92
N ASP A 104 -9.63 6.19 15.81
CA ASP A 104 -10.25 5.24 16.75
C ASP A 104 -11.38 4.39 16.15
N GLY A 105 -11.75 4.63 14.88
CA GLY A 105 -12.82 3.93 14.16
C GLY A 105 -14.19 4.63 14.23
N SER A 106 -14.32 5.72 14.95
CA SER A 106 -15.55 6.51 15.03
C SER A 106 -15.77 7.38 13.78
N ALA A 107 -17.00 7.89 13.60
CA ALA A 107 -17.37 8.84 12.55
C ALA A 107 -17.01 8.36 11.13
N VAL A 108 -17.28 7.10 10.81
CA VAL A 108 -17.01 6.53 9.47
C VAL A 108 -17.86 7.24 8.43
N ARG A 109 -17.22 7.64 7.33
CA ARG A 109 -17.83 8.34 6.19
C ARG A 109 -17.38 7.73 4.88
N LEU A 110 -18.34 7.52 3.96
CA LEU A 110 -18.07 7.14 2.58
C LEU A 110 -17.45 8.32 1.82
N VAL A 111 -16.34 8.06 1.11
CA VAL A 111 -15.64 9.06 0.29
C VAL A 111 -15.89 8.85 -1.20
N THR A 112 -15.80 7.59 -1.68
CA THR A 112 -16.03 7.25 -3.09
C THR A 112 -17.36 6.51 -3.25
N PRO A 113 -18.45 7.16 -3.75
CA PRO A 113 -19.71 6.46 -3.98
C PRO A 113 -19.65 5.42 -5.08
N ALA A 114 -18.82 5.65 -6.11
CA ALA A 114 -18.60 4.71 -7.20
C ALA A 114 -17.67 3.56 -6.78
N ALA A 115 -17.95 2.36 -7.30
CA ALA A 115 -17.20 1.15 -7.02
C ALA A 115 -16.85 0.42 -8.35
N PRO A 116 -15.73 -0.31 -8.41
CA PRO A 116 -14.74 -0.50 -7.35
C PRO A 116 -13.84 0.73 -7.14
N SER A 117 -13.40 0.92 -5.91
CA SER A 117 -12.38 1.92 -5.52
C SER A 117 -11.51 1.34 -4.42
N TYR A 118 -10.18 1.45 -4.57
CA TYR A 118 -9.16 0.91 -3.67
C TYR A 118 -8.23 2.02 -3.24
N PHE A 119 -8.19 2.31 -1.94
CA PHE A 119 -7.38 3.38 -1.34
C PHE A 119 -5.90 2.97 -1.27
N HIS A 120 -4.98 3.91 -1.54
CA HIS A 120 -3.54 3.64 -1.37
C HIS A 120 -2.75 4.75 -0.70
N GLY A 121 -3.16 6.01 -0.77
CA GLY A 121 -2.31 7.04 -0.20
C GLY A 121 -3.05 8.34 0.19
N TRP A 122 -2.60 8.93 1.29
CA TRP A 122 -2.93 10.29 1.69
C TRP A 122 -1.99 11.29 1.03
N SER A 123 -2.50 12.46 0.63
CA SER A 123 -1.62 13.59 0.34
C SER A 123 -0.91 14.05 1.63
N PRO A 124 0.33 14.61 1.56
CA PRO A 124 1.08 14.99 2.76
C PRO A 124 0.37 15.97 3.68
N GLU A 125 -0.46 16.85 3.13
CA GLU A 125 -1.31 17.76 3.90
C GLU A 125 -2.57 17.09 4.49
N GLY A 126 -2.83 15.82 4.14
CA GLY A 126 -3.96 15.04 4.65
C GLY A 126 -5.32 15.48 4.11
N THR A 127 -5.37 16.25 3.01
CA THR A 127 -6.63 16.75 2.46
C THR A 127 -7.18 15.93 1.31
N ARG A 128 -6.35 15.10 0.66
CA ARG A 128 -6.72 14.29 -0.49
C ARG A 128 -6.32 12.83 -0.32
N LEU A 129 -7.02 11.97 -1.06
CA LEU A 129 -6.77 10.54 -1.16
C LEU A 129 -6.46 10.19 -2.60
N ALA A 130 -5.37 9.42 -2.80
CA ALA A 130 -5.10 8.74 -4.05
C ALA A 130 -5.62 7.30 -3.97
N PHE A 131 -6.25 6.83 -5.03
CA PHE A 131 -6.89 5.53 -5.07
C PHE A 131 -6.92 4.96 -6.49
N VAL A 132 -7.13 3.67 -6.60
CA VAL A 132 -7.32 2.93 -7.84
C VAL A 132 -8.80 2.70 -8.08
N ALA A 133 -9.24 2.85 -9.32
CA ALA A 133 -10.63 2.61 -9.65
C ALA A 133 -10.84 2.20 -11.11
N GLU A 134 -11.91 1.45 -11.35
CA GLU A 134 -12.47 1.21 -12.67
C GLU A 134 -13.72 2.08 -12.84
N ARG A 135 -13.79 2.83 -13.95
CA ARG A 135 -14.88 3.80 -14.20
C ARG A 135 -15.55 3.58 -15.56
N GLY A 136 -15.87 2.29 -15.89
CA GLY A 136 -16.74 1.92 -17.00
C GLY A 136 -16.04 1.57 -18.32
N ASP A 137 -14.71 1.51 -18.36
CA ASP A 137 -13.95 1.11 -19.54
C ASP A 137 -13.15 -0.21 -19.34
N GLY A 138 -13.35 -0.89 -18.20
CA GLY A 138 -12.68 -2.14 -17.87
C GLY A 138 -11.21 -1.98 -17.50
N LYS A 139 -10.76 -0.73 -17.23
CA LYS A 139 -9.38 -0.43 -16.87
C LYS A 139 -9.29 0.10 -15.46
N PHE A 140 -8.31 -0.39 -14.73
CA PHE A 140 -7.94 0.18 -13.45
C PHE A 140 -6.92 1.30 -13.66
N GLU A 141 -7.27 2.47 -13.17
CA GLU A 141 -6.50 3.70 -13.31
C GLU A 141 -6.47 4.46 -12.00
N LEU A 142 -5.58 5.45 -11.93
CA LEU A 142 -5.37 6.24 -10.73
C LEU A 142 -6.29 7.46 -10.70
N TYR A 143 -6.85 7.68 -9.53
CA TYR A 143 -7.73 8.80 -9.23
C TYR A 143 -7.34 9.51 -7.93
N GLU A 144 -7.80 10.72 -7.79
CA GLU A 144 -7.69 11.54 -6.58
C GLU A 144 -9.08 12.08 -6.21
N VAL A 145 -9.33 12.17 -4.92
CA VAL A 145 -10.55 12.79 -4.37
C VAL A 145 -10.20 13.58 -3.10
N ASP A 146 -10.97 14.62 -2.78
CA ASP A 146 -10.90 15.27 -1.47
C ASP A 146 -11.22 14.24 -0.37
N ALA A 147 -10.48 14.26 0.74
CA ALA A 147 -10.71 13.34 1.85
C ALA A 147 -12.10 13.51 2.50
N THR A 148 -12.81 14.57 2.20
CA THR A 148 -14.21 14.78 2.58
C THR A 148 -15.22 14.27 1.57
N GLY A 149 -14.77 13.72 0.44
CA GLY A 149 -15.57 13.28 -0.69
C GLY A 149 -15.76 14.39 -1.72
N GLY A 150 -16.50 14.09 -2.77
CA GLY A 150 -16.78 15.05 -3.85
C GLY A 150 -16.41 14.54 -5.23
N ALA A 151 -15.99 15.44 -6.13
CA ALA A 151 -15.62 15.08 -7.49
C ALA A 151 -14.29 14.34 -7.53
N GLU A 152 -14.28 13.18 -8.17
CA GLU A 152 -13.06 12.40 -8.43
C GLU A 152 -12.29 13.05 -9.60
N ARG A 153 -10.98 13.11 -9.50
CA ARG A 153 -10.09 13.56 -10.56
C ARG A 153 -9.24 12.39 -11.05
N ARG A 154 -9.37 12.01 -12.32
CA ARG A 154 -8.56 10.99 -12.96
C ARG A 154 -7.13 11.50 -13.14
N LEU A 155 -6.13 10.68 -12.76
CA LEU A 155 -4.71 11.02 -12.79
C LEU A 155 -3.96 10.35 -13.95
N THR A 156 -4.40 9.14 -14.35
CA THR A 156 -3.85 8.39 -15.48
C THR A 156 -4.96 8.01 -16.47
N SER A 157 -4.62 7.82 -17.76
CA SER A 157 -5.63 7.62 -18.81
C SER A 157 -5.17 6.81 -20.02
N ALA A 158 -3.89 6.51 -20.15
CA ALA A 158 -3.32 5.92 -21.38
C ALA A 158 -2.43 4.70 -21.09
N GLY A 159 -2.33 4.28 -19.86
CA GLY A 159 -1.54 3.14 -19.44
C GLY A 159 -2.25 1.80 -19.64
N GLY A 160 -1.65 0.77 -19.11
CA GLY A 160 -2.28 -0.53 -18.90
C GLY A 160 -3.13 -0.52 -17.62
N TYR A 161 -2.86 -1.46 -16.74
CA TYR A 161 -3.36 -1.47 -15.38
C TYR A 161 -2.41 -0.66 -14.50
N ASP A 162 -2.92 0.34 -13.79
CA ASP A 162 -2.19 1.17 -12.83
C ASP A 162 -2.71 0.92 -11.42
N ASP A 163 -1.79 0.85 -10.42
CA ASP A 163 -2.14 0.51 -9.05
C ASP A 163 -1.14 1.12 -8.05
N GLY A 164 -1.46 1.04 -6.74
CA GLY A 164 -0.60 1.43 -5.64
C GLY A 164 -0.16 2.90 -5.63
N PRO A 165 -1.03 3.89 -5.85
CA PRO A 165 -0.62 5.28 -5.88
C PRO A 165 -0.27 5.80 -4.49
N GLU A 166 0.96 6.28 -4.32
CA GLU A 166 1.46 6.89 -3.09
C GLU A 166 2.09 8.26 -3.37
N TYR A 167 1.72 9.27 -2.60
CA TYR A 167 2.34 10.59 -2.68
C TYR A 167 3.76 10.59 -2.13
N SER A 168 4.65 11.32 -2.79
CA SER A 168 5.94 11.69 -2.17
C SER A 168 5.72 12.55 -0.93
N PRO A 169 6.60 12.47 0.09
CA PRO A 169 6.46 13.27 1.31
C PRO A 169 6.44 14.79 1.09
N ASP A 170 7.05 15.27 0.00
CA ASP A 170 7.04 16.68 -0.40
C ASP A 170 5.82 17.08 -1.26
N GLY A 171 4.93 16.13 -1.56
CA GLY A 171 3.71 16.35 -2.34
C GLY A 171 3.92 16.63 -3.83
N ARG A 172 5.14 16.53 -4.36
CA ARG A 172 5.42 16.87 -5.76
C ARG A 172 5.07 15.76 -6.74
N PHE A 173 5.15 14.49 -6.29
CA PHE A 173 4.97 13.33 -7.14
C PHE A 173 3.98 12.33 -6.51
N ILE A 174 3.40 11.49 -7.37
CA ILE A 174 2.72 10.25 -7.01
C ILE A 174 3.52 9.11 -7.66
N TYR A 175 3.91 8.14 -6.81
CA TYR A 175 4.55 6.89 -7.23
C TYR A 175 3.48 5.82 -7.36
N PHE A 176 3.64 4.90 -8.29
CA PHE A 176 2.66 3.86 -8.57
C PHE A 176 3.30 2.70 -9.34
N ASN A 177 2.64 1.57 -9.39
CA ASN A 177 3.02 0.49 -10.28
C ASN A 177 2.10 0.42 -11.50
N SER A 178 2.66 0.00 -12.62
CA SER A 178 1.95 -0.10 -13.89
C SER A 178 2.56 -1.16 -14.80
N ASN A 179 1.73 -1.85 -15.57
CA ASN A 179 2.17 -2.79 -16.60
C ASN A 179 2.26 -2.16 -18.00
N ARG A 180 2.20 -0.83 -18.12
CA ARG A 180 2.22 -0.08 -19.40
C ARG A 180 3.46 -0.32 -20.25
N SER A 181 4.57 -0.76 -19.66
CA SER A 181 5.81 -1.14 -20.37
C SER A 181 5.85 -2.61 -20.81
N GLY A 182 4.75 -3.34 -20.67
CA GLY A 182 4.66 -4.78 -20.99
C GLY A 182 4.96 -5.71 -19.82
N LYS A 183 5.33 -5.16 -18.66
CA LYS A 183 5.52 -5.85 -17.38
C LYS A 183 5.28 -4.89 -16.23
N TRP A 184 5.08 -5.40 -15.03
CA TRP A 184 4.90 -4.59 -13.84
C TRP A 184 6.20 -3.89 -13.43
N ALA A 185 6.13 -2.58 -13.33
CA ALA A 185 7.26 -1.73 -12.95
C ALA A 185 6.78 -0.55 -12.12
N ILE A 186 7.69 0.04 -11.38
CA ILE A 186 7.42 1.28 -10.63
C ILE A 186 7.58 2.47 -11.55
N TRP A 187 6.62 3.37 -11.44
CA TRP A 187 6.53 4.64 -12.14
C TRP A 187 6.30 5.79 -11.17
N ARG A 188 6.50 7.00 -11.62
CA ARG A 188 6.04 8.21 -10.94
C ARG A 188 5.47 9.20 -11.94
N MET A 189 4.65 10.10 -11.44
CA MET A 189 4.12 11.24 -12.19
C MET A 189 4.06 12.47 -11.28
N PRO A 190 3.96 13.71 -11.82
CA PRO A 190 3.61 14.88 -11.01
C PRO A 190 2.30 14.64 -10.24
N ALA A 191 2.18 15.16 -9.02
CA ALA A 191 0.95 15.03 -8.21
C ALA A 191 -0.28 15.66 -8.89
N SER A 192 -0.05 16.55 -9.88
CA SER A 192 -1.11 17.08 -10.73
C SER A 192 -1.65 16.09 -11.78
N GLY A 193 -1.09 14.87 -11.86
CA GLY A 193 -1.48 13.81 -12.80
C GLY A 193 -0.47 13.62 -13.94
N ALA A 194 -0.64 12.52 -14.68
CA ALA A 194 0.29 12.08 -15.72
C ALA A 194 0.20 12.92 -17.02
N GLY A 195 -0.72 13.86 -17.09
CA GLY A 195 -0.94 14.71 -18.26
C GLY A 195 -1.58 13.97 -19.45
N PRO A 196 -1.73 14.65 -20.60
CA PRO A 196 -2.35 14.05 -21.77
C PRO A 196 -1.59 12.81 -22.26
N ALA A 197 -2.31 11.69 -22.45
CA ALA A 197 -1.75 10.40 -22.84
C ALA A 197 -0.59 9.96 -21.92
N ASP A 198 -0.66 10.30 -20.63
CA ASP A 198 0.28 9.97 -19.54
C ASP A 198 1.75 10.29 -19.85
N ARG A 199 2.00 11.35 -20.66
CA ARG A 199 3.35 11.71 -21.13
C ARG A 199 4.29 12.19 -20.02
N LEU A 200 3.74 12.54 -18.85
CA LEU A 200 4.53 12.97 -17.70
C LEU A 200 4.87 11.80 -16.76
N ALA A 201 4.36 10.60 -17.02
CA ALA A 201 4.74 9.40 -16.27
C ALA A 201 6.18 8.99 -16.61
N GLN A 202 6.97 8.69 -15.59
CA GLN A 202 8.38 8.34 -15.70
C GLN A 202 8.61 6.97 -15.07
N GLN A 203 9.19 6.04 -15.81
CA GLN A 203 9.53 4.71 -15.33
C GLN A 203 10.75 4.75 -14.41
N ILE A 204 10.67 4.09 -13.24
CA ILE A 204 11.73 4.04 -12.22
C ILE A 204 12.45 2.69 -12.27
N THR A 205 11.71 1.58 -12.25
CA THR A 205 12.30 0.24 -12.32
C THR A 205 12.14 -0.36 -13.71
N ASN A 206 13.16 -1.09 -14.16
CA ASN A 206 13.16 -1.73 -15.48
C ASN A 206 14.16 -2.90 -15.50
N ASP A 207 13.93 -3.91 -14.67
CA ASP A 207 14.68 -5.16 -14.69
C ASP A 207 13.75 -6.36 -14.98
N ALA A 208 14.17 -7.57 -14.69
CA ALA A 208 13.40 -8.76 -15.03
C ALA A 208 12.25 -9.07 -14.07
N ARG A 209 12.19 -8.43 -12.91
CA ARG A 209 11.16 -8.71 -11.89
C ARG A 209 9.89 -7.88 -12.14
N GLU A 210 8.81 -8.32 -11.50
CA GLU A 210 7.51 -7.62 -11.51
C GLU A 210 7.40 -6.80 -10.22
N ASP A 211 7.46 -5.46 -10.32
CA ASP A 211 7.51 -4.56 -9.16
C ASP A 211 6.18 -3.92 -8.85
N TRP A 212 5.83 -3.95 -7.54
CA TRP A 212 4.57 -3.49 -6.98
C TRP A 212 4.78 -2.64 -5.74
N PHE A 213 3.78 -1.80 -5.43
CA PHE A 213 3.64 -1.04 -4.17
C PHE A 213 4.90 -0.27 -3.78
N PRO A 214 5.15 0.87 -4.43
CA PRO A 214 6.28 1.73 -4.10
C PRO A 214 6.02 2.51 -2.81
N HIS A 215 6.85 2.32 -1.78
CA HIS A 215 6.71 3.01 -0.51
C HIS A 215 7.93 3.88 -0.21
N LEU A 216 7.69 5.20 -0.19
CA LEU A 216 8.71 6.17 0.15
C LEU A 216 8.92 6.26 1.66
N SER A 217 10.19 6.36 2.07
CA SER A 217 10.52 6.70 3.45
C SER A 217 10.01 8.10 3.79
N PRO A 218 9.61 8.38 5.06
CA PRO A 218 9.14 9.70 5.48
C PRO A 218 10.10 10.86 5.17
N ASP A 219 11.43 10.61 5.15
CA ASP A 219 12.44 11.60 4.78
C ASP A 219 12.60 11.76 3.25
N GLY A 220 11.86 11.00 2.46
CA GLY A 220 11.85 11.07 1.01
C GLY A 220 13.12 10.58 0.30
N LYS A 221 14.04 9.88 1.01
CA LYS A 221 15.33 9.47 0.43
C LYS A 221 15.37 8.05 -0.09
N SER A 222 14.52 7.19 0.41
CA SER A 222 14.51 5.76 0.11
C SER A 222 13.15 5.32 -0.41
N LEU A 223 13.17 4.35 -1.30
CA LEU A 223 12.00 3.71 -1.87
C LEU A 223 12.12 2.20 -1.66
N VAL A 224 11.18 1.62 -0.92
CA VAL A 224 11.02 0.17 -0.80
C VAL A 224 9.96 -0.29 -1.79
N VAL A 225 10.19 -1.40 -2.48
CA VAL A 225 9.24 -2.02 -3.41
C VAL A 225 9.12 -3.51 -3.14
N LEU A 226 7.91 -4.03 -3.35
CA LEU A 226 7.64 -5.46 -3.36
C LEU A 226 7.87 -6.00 -4.76
N SER A 227 8.71 -7.02 -4.90
CA SER A 227 9.07 -7.58 -6.21
C SER A 227 8.72 -9.05 -6.30
N PHE A 228 7.87 -9.37 -7.24
CA PHE A 228 7.51 -10.74 -7.59
C PHE A 228 8.56 -11.36 -8.53
N PRO A 229 8.67 -12.70 -8.59
CA PRO A 229 9.49 -13.37 -9.58
C PRO A 229 9.14 -12.94 -11.02
N PRO A 230 10.11 -12.99 -11.96
CA PRO A 230 9.85 -12.65 -13.34
C PRO A 230 8.70 -13.46 -13.96
N GLY A 231 7.81 -12.78 -14.68
CA GLY A 231 6.67 -13.39 -15.37
C GLY A 231 5.50 -13.76 -14.45
N THR A 232 5.46 -13.26 -13.21
CA THR A 232 4.29 -13.40 -12.35
C THR A 232 3.16 -12.53 -12.90
N GLU A 233 2.03 -13.14 -13.19
CA GLU A 233 0.82 -12.44 -13.61
C GLU A 233 0.00 -12.04 -12.39
N GLY A 234 -0.25 -10.74 -12.22
CA GLY A 234 -1.01 -10.23 -11.07
C GLY A 234 -0.23 -10.22 -9.75
N HIS A 235 -0.93 -10.10 -8.64
CA HIS A 235 -0.34 -9.92 -7.30
C HIS A 235 -1.10 -10.64 -6.17
N ASP A 236 -2.17 -11.38 -6.51
CA ASP A 236 -3.07 -11.97 -5.50
C ASP A 236 -2.50 -13.21 -4.82
N ASP A 237 -1.57 -13.89 -5.47
CA ASP A 237 -0.99 -15.13 -4.96
C ASP A 237 0.10 -14.90 -3.92
N ARG A 238 0.19 -15.81 -2.96
CA ARG A 238 1.32 -15.93 -2.03
C ARG A 238 2.29 -16.96 -2.55
N ILE A 239 3.49 -16.53 -2.89
CA ILE A 239 4.49 -17.35 -3.57
C ILE A 239 5.88 -17.23 -2.96
N ALA A 240 6.74 -18.18 -3.26
CA ALA A 240 8.15 -18.11 -2.92
C ALA A 240 8.91 -17.18 -3.87
N GLY A 241 10.07 -16.69 -3.42
CA GLY A 241 10.94 -15.84 -4.23
C GLY A 241 10.48 -14.38 -4.33
N MET A 242 9.53 -13.96 -3.47
CA MET A 242 9.23 -12.56 -3.27
C MET A 242 10.46 -11.84 -2.72
N GLN A 243 10.67 -10.61 -3.15
CA GLN A 243 11.77 -9.79 -2.64
C GLN A 243 11.26 -8.43 -2.17
N LEU A 244 11.81 -7.95 -1.05
CA LEU A 244 11.79 -6.53 -0.70
C LEU A 244 13.08 -5.92 -1.22
N ARG A 245 12.93 -4.90 -2.04
CA ARG A 245 14.05 -4.23 -2.70
C ARG A 245 14.07 -2.75 -2.35
N LEU A 246 15.26 -2.21 -2.19
CA LEU A 246 15.51 -0.82 -1.81
C LEU A 246 16.18 -0.08 -2.97
N LEU A 247 15.68 1.13 -3.23
CA LEU A 247 16.26 2.07 -4.17
C LEU A 247 16.41 3.43 -3.48
N PRO A 248 17.41 4.25 -3.85
CA PRO A 248 17.34 5.69 -3.55
C PRO A 248 16.11 6.29 -4.26
N ALA A 249 15.36 7.12 -3.55
CA ALA A 249 14.25 7.84 -4.16
C ALA A 249 14.78 8.78 -5.24
N PRO A 250 14.22 8.76 -6.46
CA PRO A 250 14.69 9.63 -7.54
C PRO A 250 14.51 11.11 -7.19
N GLY A 251 15.54 11.92 -7.45
CA GLY A 251 15.48 13.37 -7.40
C GLY A 251 14.59 13.97 -8.50
N ASP A 252 14.88 15.20 -8.97
CA ASP A 252 14.10 15.85 -10.03
C ASP A 252 14.13 15.07 -11.36
N HIS A 253 15.22 14.36 -11.61
CA HIS A 253 15.38 13.48 -12.77
C HIS A 253 15.43 12.02 -12.33
N VAL A 254 14.77 11.14 -13.11
CA VAL A 254 14.88 9.70 -12.92
C VAL A 254 16.18 9.23 -13.55
N GLU A 255 17.14 8.88 -12.72
CA GLU A 255 18.35 8.19 -13.13
C GLU A 255 18.22 6.70 -12.80
N ARG A 256 18.92 5.86 -13.55
CA ARG A 256 18.93 4.42 -13.27
C ARG A 256 19.64 4.19 -11.94
N ALA A 257 18.87 4.01 -10.89
CA ALA A 257 19.38 3.69 -9.56
C ALA A 257 19.79 2.22 -9.46
N ALA A 258 20.79 1.95 -8.62
CA ALA A 258 21.07 0.59 -8.20
C ALA A 258 19.93 0.10 -7.29
N ILE A 259 19.38 -1.06 -7.63
CA ILE A 259 18.34 -1.73 -6.83
C ILE A 259 19.03 -2.75 -5.95
N GLU A 260 18.83 -2.63 -4.64
CA GLU A 260 19.37 -3.56 -3.67
C GLU A 260 18.29 -4.54 -3.22
N THR A 261 18.54 -5.84 -3.29
CA THR A 261 17.68 -6.84 -2.66
C THR A 261 18.01 -6.91 -1.17
N LEU A 262 17.06 -6.55 -0.32
CA LEU A 262 17.19 -6.61 1.13
C LEU A 262 16.90 -8.01 1.67
N LEU A 263 15.89 -8.66 1.13
CA LEU A 263 15.34 -9.92 1.64
C LEU A 263 14.62 -10.67 0.53
N GLU A 264 14.74 -12.01 0.55
CA GLU A 264 13.88 -12.91 -0.21
C GLU A 264 13.04 -13.77 0.75
N PHE A 265 11.75 -13.96 0.46
CA PHE A 265 10.83 -14.61 1.38
C PHE A 265 9.62 -15.22 0.65
N PHE A 266 8.77 -15.94 1.39
CA PHE A 266 7.45 -16.36 0.93
C PHE A 266 6.43 -15.29 1.30
N GLY A 267 5.80 -14.65 0.31
CA GLY A 267 4.93 -13.50 0.49
C GLY A 267 3.96 -13.28 -0.67
N GLY A 268 3.30 -12.16 -0.68
CA GLY A 268 2.36 -11.70 -1.70
C GLY A 268 1.95 -10.26 -1.45
N GLN A 269 0.87 -9.81 -2.09
CA GLN A 269 0.35 -8.45 -1.98
C GLN A 269 0.29 -7.94 -0.54
N GLY A 270 -0.37 -8.70 0.35
CA GLY A 270 -0.57 -8.28 1.74
C GLY A 270 0.72 -8.17 2.57
N SER A 271 1.88 -8.55 2.00
CA SER A 271 3.15 -8.42 2.72
C SER A 271 3.51 -6.96 3.01
N ILE A 272 3.30 -6.06 2.05
CA ILE A 272 3.58 -4.62 2.18
C ILE A 272 2.73 -3.82 1.17
N ASN A 273 1.42 -3.91 1.28
CA ASN A 273 0.49 -3.25 0.35
C ASN A 273 0.30 -1.75 0.61
N VAL A 274 0.59 -1.30 1.82
CA VAL A 274 0.52 0.10 2.26
C VAL A 274 1.85 0.54 2.81
N ASN A 275 2.06 1.85 2.90
CA ASN A 275 3.30 2.39 3.46
C ASN A 275 3.48 1.96 4.92
N SER A 276 4.57 1.28 5.19
CA SER A 276 4.88 0.70 6.50
C SER A 276 6.25 1.13 7.06
N TRP A 277 6.76 2.26 6.60
CA TRP A 277 7.95 2.86 7.16
C TRP A 277 7.72 3.38 8.58
N SER A 278 8.74 3.17 9.43
CA SER A 278 8.79 3.83 10.73
C SER A 278 8.92 5.35 10.55
N PRO A 279 8.37 6.16 11.48
CA PRO A 279 8.40 7.62 11.36
C PRO A 279 9.80 8.23 11.26
N ASP A 280 10.82 7.53 11.75
CA ASP A 280 12.22 7.95 11.72
C ASP A 280 12.97 7.53 10.44
N SER A 281 12.28 6.90 9.48
CA SER A 281 12.84 6.43 8.20
C SER A 281 13.95 5.38 8.32
N ARG A 282 14.07 4.68 9.47
CA ARG A 282 15.14 3.69 9.69
C ARG A 282 14.71 2.26 9.49
N SER A 283 13.41 2.01 9.61
CA SER A 283 12.85 0.68 9.55
C SER A 283 11.55 0.67 8.75
N PHE A 284 11.15 -0.51 8.30
CA PHE A 284 9.81 -0.74 7.77
C PHE A 284 9.30 -2.09 8.25
N ALA A 285 7.97 -2.22 8.32
CA ALA A 285 7.30 -3.45 8.69
C ALA A 285 6.80 -4.19 7.45
N PHE A 286 6.72 -5.52 7.51
CA PHE A 286 6.13 -6.36 6.46
C PHE A 286 5.68 -7.70 7.02
N VAL A 287 4.93 -8.47 6.22
CA VAL A 287 4.44 -9.79 6.60
C VAL A 287 5.07 -10.87 5.72
N MET A 288 5.55 -11.92 6.37
CA MET A 288 5.91 -13.20 5.75
C MET A 288 4.84 -14.23 6.07
N TYR A 289 4.59 -15.14 5.14
CA TYR A 289 3.60 -16.22 5.32
C TYR A 289 4.29 -17.57 5.39
N GLU A 290 3.78 -18.43 6.25
CA GLU A 290 4.19 -19.84 6.34
C GLU A 290 2.97 -20.72 6.02
N PRO A 291 3.03 -21.54 4.95
CA PRO A 291 1.96 -22.49 4.66
C PRO A 291 1.81 -23.48 5.81
N VAL A 292 0.60 -23.66 6.31
CA VAL A 292 0.29 -24.70 7.31
C VAL A 292 0.28 -26.03 6.59
N ARG A 293 1.19 -26.94 6.98
CA ARG A 293 1.20 -28.32 6.45
C ARG A 293 0.09 -29.10 7.14
N SER A 294 -0.86 -29.61 6.34
CA SER A 294 -1.87 -30.59 6.77
C SER A 294 -1.27 -31.90 7.18
#